data_035dc75f96f6d0e7cbaf1ed342123adf
#
_entry.id   035dc75f96f6d0e7cbaf1ed342123adf
#
_cell.length_a   1.000
_cell.length_b   1.000
_cell.length_c   1.000
_cell.angle_alpha   90.00
_cell.angle_beta   90.00
_cell.angle_gamma   90.00
#
_symmetry.space_group_name_H-M   'P 1'
#
loop_
_entity.id
_entity.type
_entity.pdbx_description
1 polymer ?
#
loop_
_entity_poly.entity_id
_entity_poly.type
_entity_poly.pdbx_seq_one_letter_code
_entity_poly.pdbx_strand_id
1 'polypeptide(L)'
;GLSTHEELTLLHRLYTPISGLAKHGYVSSIPTEAEIQIAREGIEAAKGWEVCDRCKSRFEVFPGRREEDGALTSGGKCTYHFGKPYWPEKNPAEPKAKRERKYRCCGESMGDSSGCTHSENHVFKISEVKRLAAILNFEKTPENLERVSDRPVCIDGEMGYTVYGLELIRLTATS
;
A
#
# COMPACT_ATOMS: atom_id res chain seq x y z
N GLY A 1 29.06 5.88 21.47
CA GLY A 1 28.42 5.41 20.27
C GLY A 1 29.32 4.44 19.54
N LEU A 2 28.78 3.66 18.61
CA LEU A 2 29.56 2.79 17.76
C LEU A 2 30.31 3.63 16.71
N SER A 3 31.46 3.16 16.28
CA SER A 3 32.12 3.69 15.09
C SER A 3 31.39 3.27 13.84
N THR A 4 31.53 4.01 12.72
CA THR A 4 30.92 3.66 11.43
C THR A 4 31.28 2.24 10.99
N HIS A 5 32.49 1.77 11.28
CA HIS A 5 32.92 0.40 10.97
C HIS A 5 32.16 -0.64 11.78
N GLU A 6 31.94 -0.41 13.08
CA GLU A 6 31.14 -1.29 13.94
C GLU A 6 29.68 -1.31 13.52
N GLU A 7 29.10 -0.17 13.14
CA GLU A 7 27.74 -0.07 12.61
C GLU A 7 27.60 -0.88 11.32
N LEU A 8 28.51 -0.73 10.36
CA LEU A 8 28.52 -1.50 9.12
C LEU A 8 28.63 -2.99 9.35
N THR A 9 29.44 -3.41 10.33
CA THR A 9 29.59 -4.83 10.70
C THR A 9 28.28 -5.40 11.27
N LEU A 10 27.50 -4.59 11.99
CA LEU A 10 26.20 -5.00 12.53
C LEU A 10 25.13 -5.16 11.44
N LEU A 11 25.23 -4.46 10.32
CA LEU A 11 24.26 -4.58 9.21
C LEU A 11 24.15 -6.01 8.69
N HIS A 12 25.23 -6.80 8.70
CA HIS A 12 25.19 -8.22 8.32
C HIS A 12 24.22 -9.05 9.17
N ARG A 13 23.95 -8.66 10.41
CA ARG A 13 22.99 -9.33 11.30
C ARG A 13 21.53 -9.00 10.96
N LEU A 14 21.31 -7.92 10.20
CA LEU A 14 19.99 -7.50 9.71
C LEU A 14 19.66 -8.10 8.35
N TYR A 15 20.58 -8.84 7.74
CA TYR A 15 20.38 -9.46 6.45
C TYR A 15 19.21 -10.46 6.48
N THR A 16 18.24 -10.24 5.64
CA THR A 16 17.12 -11.16 5.41
C THR A 16 17.32 -11.85 4.06
N PRO A 17 17.38 -13.19 4.01
CA PRO A 17 17.48 -13.91 2.73
C PRO A 17 16.34 -13.56 1.78
N ILE A 18 16.61 -13.45 0.49
CA ILE A 18 15.60 -13.14 -0.56
C ILE A 18 14.39 -14.08 -0.45
N SER A 19 14.61 -15.37 -0.17
CA SER A 19 13.52 -16.34 0.04
C SER A 19 12.59 -16.00 1.22
N GLY A 20 13.08 -15.23 2.20
CA GLY A 20 12.29 -14.74 3.33
C GLY A 20 11.53 -13.43 3.04
N LEU A 21 11.96 -12.65 2.06
CA LEU A 21 11.41 -11.33 1.77
C LEU A 21 9.96 -11.38 1.27
N ALA A 22 9.59 -12.40 0.50
CA ALA A 22 8.24 -12.58 -0.02
C ALA A 22 7.17 -12.61 1.09
N LYS A 23 7.50 -13.16 2.28
CA LYS A 23 6.60 -13.18 3.45
C LYS A 23 6.26 -11.79 3.97
N HIS A 24 7.11 -10.83 3.68
CA HIS A 24 6.96 -9.43 4.10
C HIS A 24 6.44 -8.53 2.98
N GLY A 25 5.99 -9.11 1.86
CA GLY A 25 5.39 -8.38 0.75
C GLY A 25 6.39 -7.82 -0.27
N TYR A 26 7.66 -8.21 -0.18
CA TYR A 26 8.65 -7.84 -1.19
C TYR A 26 8.53 -8.71 -2.44
N VAL A 27 8.76 -8.10 -3.60
CA VAL A 27 8.83 -8.82 -4.88
C VAL A 27 10.19 -9.49 -4.99
N SER A 28 10.20 -10.81 -4.86
CA SER A 28 11.44 -11.61 -4.93
C SER A 28 11.77 -12.15 -6.32
N SER A 29 10.83 -12.05 -7.25
CA SER A 29 11.00 -12.46 -8.65
C SER A 29 10.13 -11.63 -9.58
N ILE A 30 10.65 -11.36 -10.76
CA ILE A 30 9.88 -10.68 -11.82
C ILE A 30 8.90 -11.70 -12.41
N PRO A 31 7.60 -11.34 -12.59
CA PRO A 31 6.64 -12.21 -13.26
C PRO A 31 7.06 -12.53 -14.71
N THR A 32 6.64 -13.66 -15.21
CA THR A 32 6.84 -14.02 -16.61
C THR A 32 5.99 -13.17 -17.53
N GLU A 33 6.39 -13.03 -18.81
CA GLU A 33 5.63 -12.25 -19.80
C GLU A 33 4.19 -12.79 -19.98
N ALA A 34 3.99 -14.12 -19.91
CA ALA A 34 2.67 -14.72 -19.97
C ALA A 34 1.77 -14.29 -18.80
N GLU A 35 2.33 -14.22 -17.58
CA GLU A 35 1.60 -13.75 -16.39
C GLU A 35 1.27 -12.27 -16.47
N ILE A 36 2.19 -11.46 -17.01
CA ILE A 36 1.98 -10.03 -17.25
C ILE A 36 0.86 -9.83 -18.28
N GLN A 37 0.84 -10.62 -19.36
CA GLN A 37 -0.18 -10.52 -20.38
C GLN A 37 -1.58 -10.85 -19.84
N ILE A 38 -1.72 -11.92 -19.05
CA ILE A 38 -2.98 -12.27 -18.38
C ILE A 38 -3.44 -11.14 -17.44
N ALA A 39 -2.50 -10.50 -16.74
CA ALA A 39 -2.83 -9.38 -15.87
C ALA A 39 -3.31 -8.14 -16.65
N ARG A 40 -2.72 -7.85 -17.82
CA ARG A 40 -3.17 -6.78 -18.73
C ARG A 40 -4.59 -7.01 -19.22
N GLU A 41 -4.89 -8.22 -19.68
CA GLU A 41 -6.24 -8.60 -20.11
C GLU A 41 -7.27 -8.43 -18.98
N GLY A 42 -6.91 -8.78 -17.76
CA GLY A 42 -7.74 -8.56 -16.57
C GLY A 42 -8.00 -7.10 -16.27
N ILE A 43 -7.01 -6.22 -16.42
CA ILE A 43 -7.14 -4.77 -16.24
C ILE A 43 -8.09 -4.19 -17.30
N GLU A 44 -7.92 -4.57 -18.57
CA GLU A 44 -8.78 -4.13 -19.66
C GLU A 44 -10.24 -4.61 -19.47
N ALA A 45 -10.43 -5.85 -19.05
CA ALA A 45 -11.76 -6.40 -18.76
C ALA A 45 -12.45 -5.71 -17.57
N ALA A 46 -11.68 -5.20 -16.60
CA ALA A 46 -12.20 -4.47 -15.44
C ALA A 46 -12.77 -3.10 -15.81
N LYS A 47 -12.39 -2.50 -16.94
CA LYS A 47 -12.89 -1.21 -17.45
C LYS A 47 -12.86 -0.09 -16.40
N GLY A 48 -11.77 0.03 -15.65
CA GLY A 48 -11.60 1.05 -14.62
C GLY A 48 -12.31 0.76 -13.29
N TRP A 49 -13.00 -0.37 -13.14
CA TRP A 49 -13.63 -0.74 -11.87
C TRP A 49 -12.63 -1.28 -10.85
N GLU A 50 -12.63 -0.66 -9.67
CA GLU A 50 -11.72 -0.97 -8.56
C GLU A 50 -12.48 -1.14 -7.24
N VAL A 51 -11.78 -1.68 -6.22
CA VAL A 51 -12.27 -1.75 -4.84
C VAL A 51 -11.53 -0.70 -4.00
N CYS A 52 -12.29 0.16 -3.35
CA CYS A 52 -11.71 1.22 -2.53
C CYS A 52 -10.88 0.65 -1.37
N ASP A 53 -9.64 1.11 -1.24
CA ASP A 53 -8.76 0.67 -0.16
C ASP A 53 -9.22 1.14 1.22
N ARG A 54 -9.98 2.23 1.29
CA ARG A 54 -10.52 2.83 2.51
C ARG A 54 -11.87 2.21 2.92
N CYS A 55 -12.92 2.44 2.15
CA CYS A 55 -14.29 2.02 2.49
C CYS A 55 -14.68 0.64 1.96
N LYS A 56 -13.85 0.01 1.12
CA LYS A 56 -14.07 -1.30 0.48
C LYS A 56 -15.23 -1.36 -0.51
N SER A 57 -15.87 -0.23 -0.81
CA SER A 57 -16.88 -0.16 -1.86
C SER A 57 -16.25 -0.30 -3.23
N ARG A 58 -16.99 -0.87 -4.17
CA ARG A 58 -16.61 -0.92 -5.58
C ARG A 58 -16.90 0.42 -6.23
N PHE A 59 -15.97 0.94 -7.03
CA PHE A 59 -16.09 2.21 -7.72
C PHE A 59 -15.38 2.17 -9.07
N GLU A 60 -15.69 3.09 -9.94
CA GLU A 60 -15.06 3.27 -11.23
C GLU A 60 -14.05 4.41 -11.18
N VAL A 61 -12.88 4.23 -11.75
CA VAL A 61 -11.85 5.25 -11.95
C VAL A 61 -12.03 5.83 -13.35
N PHE A 62 -12.17 7.15 -13.45
CA PHE A 62 -12.27 7.82 -14.73
C PHE A 62 -10.86 8.12 -15.28
N PRO A 63 -10.66 8.09 -16.61
CA PRO A 63 -9.36 8.37 -17.22
C PRO A 63 -8.90 9.83 -17.04
N GLY A 64 -9.81 10.70 -16.64
CA GLY A 64 -9.58 12.10 -16.32
C GLY A 64 -10.74 12.67 -15.50
N ARG A 65 -10.69 13.97 -15.20
CA ARG A 65 -11.81 14.62 -14.53
C ARG A 65 -13.02 14.66 -15.44
N ARG A 66 -14.15 14.21 -14.94
CA ARG A 66 -15.43 14.33 -15.66
C ARG A 66 -15.80 15.80 -15.82
N GLU A 67 -16.31 16.18 -17.00
CA GLU A 67 -16.70 17.56 -17.30
C GLU A 67 -17.91 18.02 -16.47
N GLU A 68 -18.83 17.08 -16.15
CA GLU A 68 -20.11 17.39 -15.48
C GLU A 68 -19.93 17.78 -14.00
N ASP A 69 -19.00 17.17 -13.29
CA ASP A 69 -18.85 17.35 -11.83
C ASP A 69 -17.39 17.44 -11.36
N GLY A 70 -16.41 17.32 -12.27
CA GLY A 70 -14.99 17.34 -11.95
C GLY A 70 -14.50 16.09 -11.20
N ALA A 71 -15.33 15.06 -11.06
CA ALA A 71 -14.98 13.84 -10.32
C ALA A 71 -13.94 13.01 -11.05
N LEU A 72 -13.04 12.39 -10.27
CA LEU A 72 -12.06 11.40 -10.76
C LEU A 72 -12.55 9.96 -10.57
N THR A 73 -13.55 9.77 -9.72
CA THR A 73 -14.10 8.44 -9.39
C THR A 73 -15.62 8.49 -9.27
N SER A 74 -16.28 7.38 -9.55
CA SER A 74 -17.70 7.22 -9.27
C SER A 74 -17.97 7.03 -7.77
N GLY A 75 -19.25 7.03 -7.36
CA GLY A 75 -19.68 6.70 -6.00
C GLY A 75 -19.71 7.88 -5.03
N GLY A 76 -19.33 9.09 -5.44
CA GLY A 76 -19.35 10.28 -4.60
C GLY A 76 -18.28 10.28 -3.51
N LYS A 77 -18.59 10.86 -2.34
CA LYS A 77 -17.64 10.96 -1.23
C LYS A 77 -17.36 9.61 -0.58
N CYS A 78 -16.10 9.34 -0.35
CA CYS A 78 -15.64 8.15 0.36
C CYS A 78 -15.77 8.36 1.88
N THR A 79 -16.60 7.59 2.55
CA THR A 79 -16.74 7.58 4.01
C THR A 79 -16.12 6.32 4.58
N TYR A 80 -15.24 6.46 5.58
CA TYR A 80 -14.49 5.33 6.12
C TYR A 80 -13.95 5.59 7.53
N HIS A 81 -13.50 4.51 8.19
CA HIS A 81 -12.70 4.60 9.42
C HIS A 81 -11.23 4.40 9.08
N PHE A 82 -10.36 5.37 9.37
CA PHE A 82 -8.92 5.21 9.14
C PHE A 82 -8.21 4.37 10.21
N GLY A 83 -8.79 4.30 11.41
CA GLY A 83 -8.26 3.50 12.51
C GLY A 83 -8.66 2.03 12.38
N LYS A 84 -7.70 1.12 12.65
CA LYS A 84 -7.98 -0.32 12.66
C LYS A 84 -8.94 -0.69 13.78
N PRO A 85 -9.84 -1.66 13.57
CA PRO A 85 -10.69 -2.18 14.64
C PRO A 85 -9.86 -2.95 15.67
N TYR A 86 -10.20 -2.83 16.93
CA TYR A 86 -9.58 -3.53 18.06
C TYR A 86 -10.61 -4.06 19.04
N TRP A 87 -10.21 -5.01 19.86
CA TRP A 87 -11.03 -5.47 20.98
C TRP A 87 -10.72 -4.60 22.20
N PRO A 88 -11.68 -3.87 22.78
CA PRO A 88 -11.47 -3.15 24.02
C PRO A 88 -11.14 -4.12 25.15
N GLU A 89 -10.47 -3.63 26.19
CA GLU A 89 -10.21 -4.42 27.39
C GLU A 89 -11.53 -4.85 28.06
N LYS A 90 -11.50 -5.98 28.75
CA LYS A 90 -12.66 -6.44 29.53
C LYS A 90 -12.87 -5.49 30.71
N ASN A 91 -14.11 -5.07 30.91
CA ASN A 91 -14.49 -4.39 32.13
C ASN A 91 -14.49 -5.43 33.29
N PRO A 92 -13.61 -5.28 34.30
CA PRO A 92 -13.58 -6.21 35.43
C PRO A 92 -14.93 -6.26 36.22
N ALA A 93 -15.68 -5.17 36.19
CA ALA A 93 -16.99 -5.08 36.84
C ALA A 93 -18.10 -5.88 36.11
N GLU A 94 -17.89 -6.13 34.81
CA GLU A 94 -18.86 -6.82 33.95
C GLU A 94 -18.19 -7.93 33.10
N PRO A 95 -17.65 -8.98 33.72
CA PRO A 95 -16.84 -9.99 33.03
C PRO A 95 -17.59 -10.81 31.96
N LYS A 96 -18.93 -10.84 32.06
CA LYS A 96 -19.82 -11.55 31.12
C LYS A 96 -20.38 -10.66 30.01
N ALA A 97 -20.11 -9.34 30.00
CA ALA A 97 -20.61 -8.44 28.99
C ALA A 97 -20.05 -8.84 27.62
N LYS A 98 -20.92 -8.84 26.60
CA LYS A 98 -20.53 -9.08 25.21
C LYS A 98 -19.64 -7.93 24.77
N ARG A 99 -18.41 -8.25 24.31
CA ARG A 99 -17.50 -7.26 23.75
C ARG A 99 -17.78 -7.09 22.27
N GLU A 100 -17.73 -5.84 21.82
CA GLU A 100 -17.79 -5.48 20.41
C GLU A 100 -16.46 -4.86 19.99
N ARG A 101 -16.08 -5.11 18.75
CA ARG A 101 -14.88 -4.48 18.19
C ARG A 101 -15.17 -3.00 17.97
N LYS A 102 -14.20 -2.16 18.35
CA LYS A 102 -14.29 -0.71 18.21
C LYS A 102 -13.19 -0.18 17.29
N TYR A 103 -13.46 0.91 16.60
CA TYR A 103 -12.46 1.57 15.78
C TYR A 103 -11.56 2.48 16.61
N ARG A 104 -10.24 2.43 16.36
CA ARG A 104 -9.26 3.26 17.08
C ARG A 104 -9.37 4.76 16.78
N CYS A 105 -9.97 5.14 15.67
CA CYS A 105 -10.11 6.54 15.24
C CYS A 105 -11.22 7.29 15.98
N CYS A 106 -12.33 6.64 16.34
CA CYS A 106 -13.50 7.30 16.91
C CYS A 106 -14.11 6.57 18.11
N GLY A 107 -13.70 5.31 18.36
CA GLY A 107 -14.26 4.51 19.44
C GLY A 107 -15.63 3.90 19.16
N GLU A 108 -16.23 4.14 18.00
CA GLU A 108 -17.49 3.52 17.59
C GLU A 108 -17.37 2.02 17.45
N SER A 109 -18.46 1.30 17.72
CA SER A 109 -18.52 -0.14 17.49
C SER A 109 -18.54 -0.45 16.00
N MET A 110 -17.96 -1.58 15.66
CA MET A 110 -17.88 -2.03 14.28
C MET A 110 -19.29 -2.33 13.73
N GLY A 111 -19.69 -1.57 12.72
CA GLY A 111 -21.01 -1.68 12.07
C GLY A 111 -22.00 -0.58 12.43
N ASP A 112 -21.70 0.30 13.41
CA ASP A 112 -22.60 1.39 13.81
C ASP A 112 -22.69 2.48 12.75
N SER A 113 -21.59 2.75 12.05
CA SER A 113 -21.54 3.72 10.97
C SER A 113 -20.63 3.26 9.82
N SER A 114 -20.76 3.92 8.68
CA SER A 114 -19.90 3.69 7.50
C SER A 114 -18.52 4.32 7.64
N GLY A 115 -18.32 5.21 8.61
CA GLY A 115 -17.05 5.86 8.87
C GLY A 115 -17.15 7.21 9.56
N CYS A 116 -16.07 7.61 10.19
CA CYS A 116 -15.91 8.91 10.87
C CYS A 116 -15.08 9.92 10.05
N THR A 117 -14.64 9.54 8.87
CA THR A 117 -13.77 10.35 8.00
C THR A 117 -14.30 10.33 6.58
N HIS A 118 -14.19 11.47 5.91
CA HIS A 118 -14.67 11.66 4.55
C HIS A 118 -13.52 12.09 3.63
N SER A 119 -13.56 11.63 2.39
CA SER A 119 -12.67 12.05 1.31
C SER A 119 -13.49 12.29 0.05
N GLU A 120 -13.05 13.23 -0.78
CA GLU A 120 -13.76 13.58 -2.03
C GLU A 120 -13.75 12.42 -3.04
N ASN A 121 -12.71 11.59 -3.03
CA ASN A 121 -12.57 10.50 -3.98
C ASN A 121 -12.36 9.16 -3.27
N HIS A 122 -12.81 8.09 -3.92
CA HIS A 122 -12.38 6.73 -3.61
C HIS A 122 -10.95 6.51 -4.09
N VAL A 123 -10.22 5.60 -3.47
CA VAL A 123 -8.81 5.32 -3.76
C VAL A 123 -8.56 3.82 -3.80
N PHE A 124 -7.60 3.37 -4.59
CA PHE A 124 -7.21 1.97 -4.66
C PHE A 124 -5.70 1.81 -4.64
N LYS A 125 -5.25 0.62 -4.37
CA LYS A 125 -3.85 0.23 -4.51
C LYS A 125 -3.77 -1.11 -5.24
N ILE A 126 -2.74 -1.26 -6.03
CA ILE A 126 -2.40 -2.52 -6.66
C ILE A 126 -1.39 -3.22 -5.76
N SER A 127 -1.77 -4.37 -5.20
CA SER A 127 -0.91 -5.18 -4.31
C SER A 127 -0.40 -6.45 -4.98
N GLU A 128 -1.03 -6.87 -6.08
CA GLU A 128 -0.64 -8.05 -6.81
C GLU A 128 0.54 -7.76 -7.72
N VAL A 129 1.63 -8.52 -7.56
CA VAL A 129 2.88 -8.32 -8.29
C VAL A 129 2.71 -8.39 -9.81
N LYS A 130 1.91 -9.34 -10.31
CA LYS A 130 1.66 -9.52 -11.75
C LYS A 130 0.94 -8.31 -12.34
N ARG A 131 -0.04 -7.79 -11.62
CA ARG A 131 -0.78 -6.59 -12.01
C ARG A 131 0.10 -5.34 -11.97
N LEU A 132 0.97 -5.21 -10.96
CA LEU A 132 1.97 -4.15 -10.92
C LEU A 132 2.90 -4.20 -12.13
N ALA A 133 3.41 -5.39 -12.48
CA ALA A 133 4.29 -5.57 -13.64
C ALA A 133 3.60 -5.30 -14.98
N ALA A 134 2.27 -5.40 -15.06
CA ALA A 134 1.53 -5.02 -16.25
C ALA A 134 1.47 -3.49 -16.48
N ILE A 135 1.67 -2.70 -15.43
CA ILE A 135 1.58 -1.24 -15.44
C ILE A 135 2.98 -0.61 -15.35
N LEU A 136 3.85 -1.18 -14.53
CA LEU A 136 5.19 -0.68 -14.25
C LEU A 136 6.24 -1.61 -14.85
N ASN A 137 7.33 -1.03 -15.37
CA ASN A 137 8.47 -1.80 -15.82
C ASN A 137 9.33 -2.20 -14.63
N PHE A 138 9.67 -3.50 -14.54
CA PHE A 138 10.70 -3.99 -13.64
C PHE A 138 12.01 -4.02 -14.41
N GLU A 139 13.01 -3.29 -13.94
CA GLU A 139 14.33 -3.28 -14.54
C GLU A 139 15.36 -3.91 -13.60
N LYS A 140 16.25 -4.72 -14.17
CA LYS A 140 17.39 -5.25 -13.44
C LYS A 140 18.35 -4.11 -13.15
N THR A 141 18.72 -3.92 -11.88
CA THR A 141 19.74 -2.95 -11.49
C THR A 141 21.06 -3.28 -12.22
N PRO A 142 21.63 -2.32 -12.96
CA PRO A 142 22.90 -2.55 -13.67
C PRO A 142 24.03 -2.79 -12.66
N GLU A 143 25.00 -3.60 -13.06
CA GLU A 143 26.22 -3.79 -12.27
C GLU A 143 27.02 -2.48 -12.26
N ASN A 144 27.37 -2.03 -11.06
CA ASN A 144 28.30 -0.92 -10.91
C ASN A 144 29.72 -1.48 -10.88
N LEU A 145 30.41 -1.39 -12.01
CA LEU A 145 31.79 -1.85 -12.15
C LEU A 145 32.80 -0.87 -11.53
N GLU A 146 32.41 0.39 -11.37
CA GLU A 146 33.20 1.41 -10.72
C GLU A 146 32.64 1.69 -9.31
N ARG A 147 33.10 0.92 -8.33
CA ARG A 147 32.67 1.10 -6.95
C ARG A 147 33.28 2.39 -6.37
N VAL A 148 32.48 3.44 -6.34
CA VAL A 148 32.95 4.78 -5.95
C VAL A 148 32.99 4.96 -4.43
N SER A 149 32.16 4.22 -3.67
CA SER A 149 32.06 4.36 -2.22
C SER A 149 31.45 3.15 -1.55
N ASP A 150 31.93 2.79 -0.36
CA ASP A 150 31.32 1.80 0.55
C ASP A 150 30.31 2.42 1.53
N ARG A 151 29.93 3.68 1.30
CA ARG A 151 28.96 4.35 2.20
C ARG A 151 27.59 3.73 2.01
N PRO A 152 26.90 3.39 3.12
CA PRO A 152 25.50 2.98 3.04
C PRO A 152 24.64 4.16 2.60
N VAL A 153 23.60 3.86 1.82
CA VAL A 153 22.59 4.84 1.41
C VAL A 153 21.26 4.41 2.01
N CYS A 154 20.65 5.30 2.77
CA CYS A 154 19.28 5.13 3.27
C CYS A 154 18.32 5.70 2.24
N ILE A 155 17.28 4.93 1.88
CA ILE A 155 16.25 5.34 0.95
C ILE A 155 14.91 5.35 1.67
N ASP A 156 14.18 6.45 1.56
CA ASP A 156 12.83 6.62 2.08
C ASP A 156 11.88 7.02 0.96
N GLY A 157 10.70 6.41 0.93
CA GLY A 157 9.70 6.60 -0.13
C GLY A 157 8.36 7.07 0.43
N GLU A 158 7.83 8.17 -0.11
CA GLU A 158 6.48 8.63 0.18
C GLU A 158 5.50 8.19 -0.92
N MET A 159 4.38 7.61 -0.50
CA MET A 159 3.35 7.09 -1.40
C MET A 159 2.12 7.99 -1.40
N GLY A 160 1.53 8.17 -2.57
CA GLY A 160 0.28 8.90 -2.76
C GLY A 160 -0.72 8.16 -3.62
N TYR A 161 -2.00 8.41 -3.43
CA TYR A 161 -3.04 7.85 -4.28
C TYR A 161 -3.26 8.75 -5.50
N THR A 162 -3.16 8.15 -6.67
CA THR A 162 -3.43 8.75 -7.97
C THR A 162 -4.55 8.00 -8.69
N VAL A 163 -4.86 8.38 -9.92
CA VAL A 163 -5.80 7.64 -10.80
C VAL A 163 -5.23 6.28 -11.25
N TYR A 164 -3.94 6.05 -11.07
CA TYR A 164 -3.26 4.78 -11.36
C TYR A 164 -3.12 3.87 -10.13
N GLY A 165 -3.60 4.33 -8.99
CA GLY A 165 -3.52 3.62 -7.71
C GLY A 165 -2.56 4.28 -6.73
N LEU A 166 -1.95 3.49 -5.85
CA LEU A 166 -0.95 3.96 -4.90
C LEU A 166 0.42 3.98 -5.58
N GLU A 167 0.97 5.17 -5.77
CA GLU A 167 2.24 5.39 -6.47
C GLU A 167 3.28 6.05 -5.57
N LEU A 168 4.56 5.85 -5.90
CA LEU A 168 5.67 6.55 -5.28
C LEU A 168 5.67 8.00 -5.79
N ILE A 169 5.42 8.97 -4.90
CA ILE A 169 5.37 10.39 -5.22
C ILE A 169 6.63 11.15 -4.81
N ARG A 170 7.41 10.58 -3.91
CA ARG A 170 8.69 11.16 -3.48
C ARG A 170 9.64 10.05 -3.07
N LEU A 171 10.90 10.18 -3.47
CA LEU A 171 12.00 9.34 -3.04
C LEU A 171 13.11 10.24 -2.46
N THR A 172 13.55 9.92 -1.26
CA THR A 172 14.68 10.60 -0.60
C THR A 172 15.80 9.60 -0.40
N ALA A 173 17.01 9.96 -0.78
CA ALA A 173 18.21 9.18 -0.54
C ALA A 173 19.20 10.03 0.29
N THR A 174 19.74 9.45 1.35
CA THR A 174 20.72 10.07 2.25
C THR A 174 21.90 9.13 2.47
N SER A 175 23.10 9.69 2.56
CA SER A 175 24.36 8.95 2.80
C SER A 175 25.14 9.56 3.94
#